data_793710baa510dcbfd62e680941218614
#
_entry.id   793710baa510dcbfd62e680941218614
#
_cell.length_a   1.000
_cell.length_b   1.000
_cell.length_c   1.000
_cell.angle_alpha   90.00
_cell.angle_beta   90.00
_cell.angle_gamma   90.00
#
_symmetry.space_group_name_H-M   'P 1'
#
loop_
_entity.id
_entity.type
_entity.pdbx_description
1 polymer ?
#
loop_
_entity_poly.entity_id
_entity_poly.type
_entity_poly.pdbx_seq_one_letter_code
_entity_poly.pdbx_strand_id
1 'polypeptide(L)'
;GVIAPLNGIVNSYAFNDAFGDYGATIILAHQLGDVSFYTLYGHLSLNSIKNLQEGQCISKGDIFAEFGIPSENGQWPPHLHFQIIAELQGWKGDYPGVCKFSEKEIWLRNCPDPDLILQMNQYL
;
A
#
# COMPACT_ATOMS: atom_id res chain seq x y z
N GLY A 1 11.79 -7.38 -5.70
CA GLY A 1 11.16 -6.10 -5.97
C GLY A 1 9.65 -6.13 -5.91
N VAL A 2 9.05 -4.98 -5.67
CA VAL A 2 7.59 -4.80 -5.70
C VAL A 2 7.22 -4.19 -7.05
N ILE A 3 6.36 -4.89 -7.78
CA ILE A 3 5.94 -4.50 -9.12
C ILE A 3 4.58 -3.80 -9.06
N ALA A 4 4.45 -2.67 -9.75
CA ALA A 4 3.19 -1.94 -9.80
C ALA A 4 2.13 -2.75 -10.58
N PRO A 5 0.98 -3.08 -9.97
CA PRO A 5 -0.06 -3.86 -10.63
C PRO A 5 -0.88 -3.04 -11.64
N LEU A 6 -0.86 -1.72 -11.51
CA LEU A 6 -1.62 -0.78 -12.32
C LEU A 6 -0.85 0.53 -12.48
N ASN A 7 -1.15 1.29 -13.52
CA ASN A 7 -0.68 2.67 -13.63
C ASN A 7 -1.20 3.49 -12.45
N GLY A 8 -0.35 4.32 -11.88
CA GLY A 8 -0.73 5.17 -10.76
C GLY A 8 0.18 6.37 -10.60
N ILE A 9 -0.16 7.17 -9.62
CA ILE A 9 0.62 8.35 -9.24
C ILE A 9 0.91 8.23 -7.74
N VAL A 10 2.13 8.54 -7.34
CA VAL A 10 2.48 8.58 -5.91
C VAL A 10 1.62 9.63 -5.21
N ASN A 11 0.70 9.18 -4.37
CA ASN A 11 -0.14 10.05 -3.57
C ASN A 11 0.60 10.55 -2.33
N SER A 12 1.23 9.62 -1.61
CA SER A 12 1.93 9.92 -0.37
C SER A 12 2.85 8.76 0.02
N TYR A 13 3.77 9.02 0.93
CA TYR A 13 4.65 8.02 1.51
C TYR A 13 5.12 8.48 2.87
N ALA A 14 5.49 7.55 3.73
CA ALA A 14 5.99 7.83 5.07
C ALA A 14 6.82 6.67 5.61
N PHE A 15 7.61 6.96 6.64
CA PHE A 15 8.25 5.94 7.46
C PHE A 15 7.49 5.80 8.79
N ASN A 16 6.67 4.78 8.89
CA ASN A 16 5.86 4.49 10.08
C ASN A 16 6.67 3.59 11.01
N ASP A 17 7.57 4.19 11.78
CA ASP A 17 8.63 3.50 12.53
C ASP A 17 8.20 3.15 13.97
N ALA A 18 7.06 2.51 14.12
CA ALA A 18 6.64 1.95 15.40
C ALA A 18 6.75 0.43 15.36
N PHE A 19 6.99 -0.19 16.51
CA PHE A 19 6.98 -1.66 16.61
C PHE A 19 5.63 -2.22 16.15
N GLY A 20 5.67 -3.14 15.18
CA GLY A 20 4.46 -3.74 14.63
C GLY A 20 3.75 -2.91 13.57
N ASP A 21 4.25 -1.71 13.23
CA ASP A 21 3.70 -0.85 12.19
C ASP A 21 4.23 -1.24 10.80
N TYR A 22 3.90 -0.46 9.77
CA TYR A 22 4.23 -0.74 8.38
C TYR A 22 5.68 -0.47 7.99
N GLY A 23 6.44 0.30 8.76
CA GLY A 23 7.73 0.80 8.30
C GLY A 23 7.57 1.75 7.11
N ALA A 24 8.45 1.66 6.12
CA ALA A 24 8.32 2.47 4.93
C ALA A 24 7.07 2.07 4.13
N THR A 25 6.27 3.05 3.78
CA THR A 25 4.93 2.86 3.20
C THR A 25 4.75 3.80 2.03
N ILE A 26 4.18 3.30 0.93
CA ILE A 26 3.83 4.07 -0.26
C ILE A 26 2.35 3.89 -0.55
N ILE A 27 1.65 4.98 -0.86
CA ILE A 27 0.27 4.95 -1.35
C ILE A 27 0.26 5.50 -2.77
N LEU A 28 -0.26 4.70 -3.71
CA LEU A 28 -0.49 5.12 -5.08
C LEU A 28 -1.95 5.48 -5.30
N ALA A 29 -2.20 6.51 -6.07
CA ALA A 29 -3.53 6.90 -6.55
C ALA A 29 -3.76 6.34 -7.95
N HIS A 30 -4.94 5.82 -8.21
CA HIS A 30 -5.34 5.24 -9.47
C HIS A 30 -6.67 5.81 -9.96
N GLN A 31 -6.84 5.80 -11.27
CA GLN A 31 -8.10 6.15 -11.92
C GLN A 31 -8.38 5.14 -13.03
N LEU A 32 -9.50 4.45 -12.95
CA LEU A 32 -10.00 3.55 -13.99
C LEU A 32 -11.38 4.06 -14.43
N GLY A 33 -11.44 4.73 -15.59
CA GLY A 33 -12.66 5.39 -16.03
C GLY A 33 -13.11 6.42 -15.01
N ASP A 34 -14.31 6.27 -14.46
CA ASP A 34 -14.88 7.16 -13.45
C ASP A 34 -14.54 6.76 -12.02
N VAL A 35 -13.78 5.67 -11.84
CA VAL A 35 -13.47 5.13 -10.52
C VAL A 35 -12.08 5.58 -10.08
N SER A 36 -12.01 6.25 -8.94
CA SER A 36 -10.77 6.62 -8.26
C SER A 36 -10.59 5.74 -7.03
N PHE A 37 -9.39 5.27 -6.80
CA PHE A 37 -9.04 4.46 -5.64
C PHE A 37 -7.55 4.52 -5.37
N TYR A 38 -7.10 3.89 -4.29
CA TYR A 38 -5.72 3.90 -3.88
C TYR A 38 -5.23 2.49 -3.59
N THR A 39 -3.92 2.28 -3.70
CA THR A 39 -3.28 1.04 -3.25
C THR A 39 -2.16 1.39 -2.27
N LEU A 40 -2.11 0.65 -1.16
CA LEU A 40 -1.12 0.84 -0.11
C LEU A 40 -0.14 -0.32 -0.14
N TYR A 41 1.14 0.02 -0.01
CA TYR A 41 2.26 -0.93 0.04
C TYR A 41 3.04 -0.67 1.32
N GLY A 42 2.99 -1.60 2.27
CA GLY A 42 3.67 -1.51 3.55
C GLY A 42 4.84 -2.47 3.68
N HIS A 43 5.64 -2.29 4.71
CA HIS A 43 6.83 -3.07 5.05
C HIS A 43 7.93 -2.99 3.98
N LEU A 44 8.03 -1.83 3.33
CA LEU A 44 9.03 -1.58 2.31
C LEU A 44 10.39 -1.19 2.93
N SER A 45 11.43 -1.19 2.10
CA SER A 45 12.73 -0.67 2.50
C SER A 45 12.71 0.87 2.58
N LEU A 46 13.50 1.44 3.47
CA LEU A 46 13.70 2.90 3.53
C LEU A 46 14.21 3.46 2.21
N ASN A 47 15.05 2.70 1.50
CA ASN A 47 15.56 3.11 0.19
C ASN A 47 14.43 3.29 -0.83
N SER A 48 13.31 2.58 -0.69
CA SER A 48 12.16 2.68 -1.60
C SER A 48 11.52 4.07 -1.59
N ILE A 49 11.60 4.79 -0.46
CA ILE A 49 10.99 6.13 -0.33
C ILE A 49 12.00 7.27 -0.38
N LYS A 50 13.30 6.96 -0.43
CA LYS A 50 14.37 7.96 -0.30
C LYS A 50 14.34 9.04 -1.38
N ASN A 51 14.08 8.66 -2.63
CA ASN A 51 14.08 9.58 -3.77
C ASN A 51 12.69 9.71 -4.41
N LEU A 52 11.67 9.24 -3.72
CA LEU A 52 10.29 9.28 -4.19
C LEU A 52 9.74 10.70 -4.07
N GLN A 53 8.84 11.08 -4.98
CA GLN A 53 8.16 12.37 -4.95
C GLN A 53 6.67 12.18 -5.11
N GLU A 54 5.87 12.92 -4.33
CA GLU A 54 4.43 12.99 -4.55
C GLU A 54 4.15 13.51 -5.96
N GLY A 55 3.18 12.90 -6.64
CA GLY A 55 2.86 13.22 -8.02
C GLY A 55 3.67 12.46 -9.07
N GLN A 56 4.68 11.71 -8.67
CA GLN A 56 5.48 10.88 -9.58
C GLN A 56 4.61 9.79 -10.21
N CYS A 57 4.73 9.64 -11.54
CA CYS A 57 4.03 8.60 -12.27
C CYS A 57 4.72 7.25 -12.12
N ILE A 58 3.94 6.22 -11.85
CA ILE A 58 4.40 4.83 -11.80
C ILE A 58 3.59 4.04 -12.83
N SER A 59 4.28 3.36 -13.73
CA SER A 59 3.63 2.57 -14.78
C SER A 59 3.42 1.13 -14.33
N LYS A 60 2.31 0.53 -14.76
CA LYS A 60 2.08 -0.90 -14.56
C LYS A 60 3.30 -1.70 -15.03
N GLY A 61 3.77 -2.59 -14.18
CA GLY A 61 4.96 -3.42 -14.44
C GLY A 61 6.28 -2.84 -13.95
N ASP A 62 6.31 -1.55 -13.57
CA ASP A 62 7.51 -0.97 -12.98
C ASP A 62 7.83 -1.62 -11.63
N ILE A 63 9.10 -1.89 -11.39
CA ILE A 63 9.61 -2.22 -10.05
C ILE A 63 9.85 -0.89 -9.34
N PHE A 64 8.99 -0.53 -8.39
CA PHE A 64 9.04 0.79 -7.76
C PHE A 64 9.47 0.75 -6.28
N ALA A 65 9.59 -0.44 -5.70
CA ALA A 65 9.94 -0.61 -4.29
C ALA A 65 10.59 -1.97 -4.03
N GLU A 66 11.15 -2.12 -2.84
CA GLU A 66 11.74 -3.36 -2.36
C GLU A 66 11.20 -3.68 -0.96
N PHE A 67 11.19 -4.95 -0.58
CA PHE A 67 10.83 -5.36 0.78
C PHE A 67 11.86 -4.81 1.77
N GLY A 68 11.39 -4.36 2.92
CA GLY A 68 12.24 -3.93 4.02
C GLY A 68 12.77 -5.10 4.85
N ILE A 69 13.92 -4.89 5.49
CA ILE A 69 14.42 -5.79 6.52
C ILE A 69 13.73 -5.47 7.85
N PRO A 70 13.75 -6.36 8.87
CA PRO A 70 13.00 -6.14 10.12
C PRO A 70 13.27 -4.81 10.81
N SER A 71 14.49 -4.29 10.75
CA SER A 71 14.82 -3.01 11.39
C SER A 71 14.14 -1.79 10.76
N GLU A 72 13.61 -1.90 9.55
CA GLU A 72 12.97 -0.79 8.82
C GLU A 72 11.49 -1.06 8.47
N ASN A 73 10.98 -2.24 8.75
CA ASN A 73 9.64 -2.66 8.32
C ASN A 73 8.65 -2.92 9.46
N GLY A 74 8.97 -2.47 10.69
CA GLY A 74 8.12 -2.70 11.85
C GLY A 74 8.44 -3.98 12.63
N GLN A 75 9.62 -4.56 12.43
CA GLN A 75 10.11 -5.79 13.08
C GLN A 75 9.41 -7.06 12.57
N TRP A 76 8.93 -7.05 11.33
CA TRP A 76 8.32 -8.20 10.69
C TRP A 76 9.32 -8.97 9.82
N PRO A 77 9.10 -10.26 9.55
CA PRO A 77 9.80 -10.93 8.45
C PRO A 77 9.54 -10.21 7.14
N PRO A 78 10.49 -10.16 6.19
CA PRO A 78 10.28 -9.48 4.92
C PRO A 78 9.05 -10.01 4.18
N HIS A 79 8.10 -9.12 3.90
CA HIS A 79 6.85 -9.42 3.18
C HIS A 79 6.22 -8.11 2.70
N LEU A 80 5.18 -8.20 1.91
CA LEU A 80 4.38 -7.05 1.46
C LEU A 80 3.03 -7.03 2.18
N HIS A 81 2.68 -5.87 2.73
CA HIS A 81 1.32 -5.56 3.11
C HIS A 81 0.69 -4.77 1.97
N PHE A 82 -0.42 -5.25 1.43
CA PHE A 82 -1.11 -4.63 0.30
C PHE A 82 -2.58 -4.41 0.63
N GLN A 83 -3.08 -3.20 0.39
CA GLN A 83 -4.49 -2.86 0.55
C GLN A 83 -4.99 -2.06 -0.64
N ILE A 84 -6.26 -2.29 -1.02
CA ILE A 84 -7.03 -1.39 -1.86
C ILE A 84 -7.85 -0.50 -0.93
N ILE A 85 -7.85 0.81 -1.19
CA ILE A 85 -8.56 1.79 -0.37
C ILE A 85 -9.41 2.65 -1.30
N ALA A 86 -10.72 2.71 -1.04
CA ALA A 86 -11.63 3.53 -1.85
C ALA A 86 -11.43 5.02 -1.55
N GLU A 87 -11.39 5.40 -0.28
CA GLU A 87 -11.22 6.79 0.16
C GLU A 87 -10.20 6.87 1.30
N LEU A 88 -9.18 7.73 1.16
CA LEU A 88 -8.13 7.90 2.16
C LEU A 88 -8.60 8.64 3.42
N GLN A 89 -9.66 9.41 3.35
CA GLN A 89 -10.22 10.12 4.50
C GLN A 89 -9.20 11.00 5.25
N GLY A 90 -8.28 11.61 4.50
CA GLY A 90 -7.22 12.46 5.06
C GLY A 90 -5.94 11.75 5.47
N TRP A 91 -5.88 10.43 5.42
CA TRP A 91 -4.65 9.69 5.68
C TRP A 91 -3.60 9.95 4.59
N LYS A 92 -2.33 10.03 4.99
CA LYS A 92 -1.19 10.21 4.08
C LYS A 92 -0.03 9.31 4.52
N GLY A 93 0.50 8.54 3.60
CA GLY A 93 1.63 7.65 3.87
C GLY A 93 1.34 6.58 4.92
N ASP A 94 0.10 6.46 5.32
CA ASP A 94 -0.39 5.52 6.33
C ASP A 94 -1.89 5.34 6.18
N TYR A 95 -2.41 4.21 6.64
CA TYR A 95 -3.84 3.90 6.71
C TYR A 95 -4.05 2.70 7.63
N PRO A 96 -5.14 2.63 8.41
CA PRO A 96 -5.35 1.51 9.31
C PRO A 96 -5.36 0.16 8.59
N GLY A 97 -4.52 -0.78 9.04
CA GLY A 97 -4.45 -2.13 8.51
C GLY A 97 -5.23 -3.16 9.32
N VAL A 98 -5.73 -2.75 10.48
CA VAL A 98 -6.55 -3.57 11.37
C VAL A 98 -7.71 -2.74 11.90
N CYS A 99 -8.78 -3.41 12.31
CA CYS A 99 -9.94 -2.73 12.88
C CYS A 99 -10.55 -3.56 14.00
N LYS A 100 -11.43 -2.95 14.79
CA LYS A 100 -12.25 -3.68 15.74
C LYS A 100 -13.24 -4.57 14.98
N PHE A 101 -13.49 -5.77 15.49
CA PHE A 101 -14.44 -6.70 14.86
C PHE A 101 -15.83 -6.07 14.69
N SER A 102 -16.27 -5.25 15.65
CA SER A 102 -17.54 -4.53 15.59
C SER A 102 -17.65 -3.50 14.45
N GLU A 103 -16.51 -3.07 13.89
CA GLU A 103 -16.43 -2.09 12.81
C GLU A 103 -16.08 -2.73 11.46
N LYS A 104 -15.96 -4.05 11.40
CA LYS A 104 -15.50 -4.81 10.25
C LYS A 104 -16.21 -4.44 8.95
N GLU A 105 -17.53 -4.33 8.96
CA GLU A 105 -18.30 -4.03 7.75
C GLU A 105 -18.00 -2.65 7.20
N ILE A 106 -17.80 -1.66 8.07
CA ILE A 106 -17.46 -0.28 7.67
C ILE A 106 -16.11 -0.26 6.95
N TRP A 107 -15.10 -0.90 7.55
CA TRP A 107 -13.75 -0.92 6.99
C TRP A 107 -13.65 -1.73 5.70
N LEU A 108 -14.38 -2.84 5.59
CA LEU A 108 -14.38 -3.66 4.38
C LEU A 108 -15.05 -2.98 3.19
N ARG A 109 -15.96 -2.03 3.42
CA ARG A 109 -16.52 -1.21 2.33
C ARG A 109 -15.46 -0.28 1.74
N ASN A 110 -14.63 0.32 2.57
CA ASN A 110 -13.57 1.22 2.13
C ASN A 110 -12.31 0.48 1.67
N CYS A 111 -12.10 -0.74 2.13
CA CYS A 111 -10.98 -1.60 1.75
C CYS A 111 -11.51 -2.88 1.10
N PRO A 112 -11.82 -2.84 -0.22
CA PRO A 112 -12.31 -4.02 -0.92
C PRO A 112 -11.25 -5.11 -1.00
N ASP A 113 -11.67 -6.30 -1.39
CA ASP A 113 -10.81 -7.48 -1.49
C ASP A 113 -9.63 -7.21 -2.42
N PRO A 114 -8.39 -7.30 -1.92
CA PRO A 114 -7.19 -7.09 -2.73
C PRO A 114 -7.11 -8.01 -3.94
N ASP A 115 -7.76 -9.17 -3.88
CA ASP A 115 -7.76 -10.14 -4.98
C ASP A 115 -8.46 -9.62 -6.26
N LEU A 116 -9.25 -8.56 -6.16
CA LEU A 116 -9.80 -7.87 -7.33
C LEU A 116 -8.67 -7.40 -8.27
N ILE A 117 -7.52 -7.06 -7.71
CA ILE A 117 -6.34 -6.62 -8.48
C ILE A 117 -5.33 -7.77 -8.61
N LEU A 118 -5.02 -8.43 -7.50
CA LEU A 118 -3.92 -9.41 -7.46
C LEU A 118 -4.28 -10.73 -8.15
N GLN A 119 -5.55 -11.13 -8.14
CA GLN A 119 -6.07 -12.35 -8.78
C GLN A 119 -5.29 -13.60 -8.39
N MET A 120 -4.90 -13.69 -7.11
CA MET A 120 -4.08 -14.80 -6.61
C MET A 120 -4.90 -16.01 -6.16
N ASN A 121 -6.19 -15.81 -5.84
CA ASN A 121 -7.06 -16.90 -5.35
C ASN A 121 -7.19 -18.04 -6.36
N GLN A 122 -7.01 -17.77 -7.65
CA GLN A 122 -7.02 -18.81 -8.69
C GLN A 122 -5.88 -19.82 -8.56
N TYR A 123 -4.85 -19.52 -7.76
CA TYR A 123 -3.71 -20.40 -7.53
C TYR A 123 -3.74 -21.12 -6.17
N LEU A 124 -4.79 -20.93 -5.39
CA LEU A 124 -4.93 -21.54 -4.07
C LEU A 124 -5.54 -22.96 -4.15
#